data_3d6c83db627b2857fedb893f0422c45b
#
_entry.id   3d6c83db627b2857fedb893f0422c45b
#
_cell.length_a   1.000
_cell.length_b   1.000
_cell.length_c   1.000
_cell.angle_alpha   90.00
_cell.angle_beta   90.00
_cell.angle_gamma   90.00
#
_symmetry.space_group_name_H-M   'P 1'
#
loop_
_entity.id
_entity.type
_entity.pdbx_description
1 polymer ?
#
loop_
_entity_poly.entity_id
_entity_poly.type
_entity_poly.pdbx_seq_one_letter_code
_entity_poly.pdbx_strand_id
1 'polypeptide(L)'
;MKNRMKKGSSMITLIVVIVLVVALCVGAYFLVSSLYEKKLNQNGDVNNNSSQDNTQDTSKNDEEEISSEPLYTLDNYPKVDASLATQPLTNAFIKNFVGEDVDVSKLDYTNTHPGYVRLINDEVDLIVVTEPSKEELELAKQKGVELEVIPVVKEGFVFYVNSNNKVDYLTKDQIQGIYSGEITNWKEVGGEDMEIKPFQRPTNSGSQTGMLSLVMKDKKLMDPLKENLVSTMAQIINFVSSYENGKNSIGYSYYYYATTMYEGIDKEIASNIKLIGIDGVKPNAKTIQNGSYPYTTAYYIVINKADDENSPSRKLANLMLSKRGQQVAKNAGYVPVK
;
A
#
# COMPACT_ATOMS: atom_id res chain seq x y z
N MET A 1 -51.67 -3.12 37.84
CA MET A 1 -51.49 -2.45 36.53
C MET A 1 -50.53 -1.23 36.60
N LYS A 2 -49.31 -1.36 37.13
CA LYS A 2 -48.38 -0.17 37.27
C LYS A 2 -46.94 -0.39 36.81
N ASN A 3 -46.63 -1.43 36.04
CA ASN A 3 -45.23 -1.73 35.65
C ASN A 3 -44.95 -1.74 34.11
N ARG A 4 -45.87 -1.29 33.26
CA ARG A 4 -45.65 -1.24 31.78
C ARG A 4 -45.19 0.12 31.23
N MET A 5 -45.32 1.22 31.98
CA MET A 5 -44.97 2.57 31.48
C MET A 5 -43.48 2.96 31.65
N LYS A 6 -42.70 2.32 32.49
CA LYS A 6 -41.27 2.69 32.69
C LYS A 6 -40.30 2.16 31.64
N LYS A 7 -40.68 1.09 30.90
CA LYS A 7 -39.79 0.54 29.85
C LYS A 7 -39.80 1.33 28.52
N GLY A 8 -40.90 1.97 28.18
CA GLY A 8 -41.01 2.78 26.95
C GLY A 8 -40.21 4.08 27.01
N SER A 9 -40.18 4.74 28.17
CA SER A 9 -39.43 5.99 28.35
C SER A 9 -37.91 5.80 28.24
N SER A 10 -37.37 4.70 28.75
CA SER A 10 -35.93 4.38 28.67
C SER A 10 -35.47 4.05 27.23
N MET A 11 -36.31 3.41 26.44
CA MET A 11 -36.00 3.04 25.04
C MET A 11 -36.04 4.25 24.11
N ILE A 12 -36.99 5.18 24.32
CA ILE A 12 -37.06 6.45 23.56
C ILE A 12 -35.85 7.32 23.87
N THR A 13 -35.46 7.42 25.16
CA THR A 13 -34.26 8.19 25.58
C THR A 13 -32.98 7.60 24.96
N LEU A 14 -32.85 6.28 24.90
CA LEU A 14 -31.72 5.60 24.26
C LEU A 14 -31.64 5.89 22.75
N ILE A 15 -32.78 5.85 22.05
CA ILE A 15 -32.86 6.15 20.62
C ILE A 15 -32.48 7.61 20.34
N VAL A 16 -32.98 8.55 21.16
CA VAL A 16 -32.64 9.98 21.04
C VAL A 16 -31.14 10.21 21.27
N VAL A 17 -30.53 9.55 22.22
CA VAL A 17 -29.07 9.66 22.49
C VAL A 17 -28.28 9.10 21.29
N ILE A 18 -28.68 7.96 20.73
CA ILE A 18 -28.01 7.37 19.57
C ILE A 18 -28.12 8.32 18.36
N VAL A 19 -29.28 8.90 18.10
CA VAL A 19 -29.47 9.84 16.98
C VAL A 19 -28.62 11.10 17.16
N LEU A 20 -28.52 11.63 18.40
CA LEU A 20 -27.66 12.78 18.71
C LEU A 20 -26.16 12.45 18.52
N VAL A 21 -25.71 11.27 18.93
CA VAL A 21 -24.32 10.83 18.75
C VAL A 21 -24.00 10.66 17.25
N VAL A 22 -24.89 10.06 16.48
CA VAL A 22 -24.73 9.93 15.02
C VAL A 22 -24.69 11.30 14.35
N ALA A 23 -25.57 12.24 14.73
CA ALA A 23 -25.57 13.60 14.21
C ALA A 23 -24.28 14.36 14.53
N LEU A 24 -23.74 14.19 15.74
CA LEU A 24 -22.45 14.77 16.14
C LEU A 24 -21.28 14.16 15.37
N CYS A 25 -21.27 12.85 15.12
CA CYS A 25 -20.25 12.20 14.32
C CYS A 25 -20.28 12.66 12.86
N VAL A 26 -21.48 12.79 12.27
CA VAL A 26 -21.65 13.32 10.90
C VAL A 26 -21.22 14.78 10.83
N GLY A 27 -21.60 15.61 11.81
CA GLY A 27 -21.17 17.02 11.89
C GLY A 27 -19.65 17.18 12.05
N ALA A 28 -19.03 16.34 12.86
CA ALA A 28 -17.56 16.30 13.00
C ALA A 28 -16.87 15.87 11.71
N TYR A 29 -17.41 14.88 11.01
CA TYR A 29 -16.89 14.45 9.70
C TYR A 29 -16.91 15.59 8.66
N PHE A 30 -18.03 16.33 8.54
CA PHE A 30 -18.11 17.47 7.62
C PHE A 30 -17.20 18.64 8.03
N LEU A 31 -17.01 18.89 9.32
CA LEU A 31 -16.06 19.91 9.78
C LEU A 31 -14.61 19.52 9.46
N VAL A 32 -14.22 18.26 9.68
CA VAL A 32 -12.89 17.78 9.38
C VAL A 32 -12.65 17.79 7.86
N SER A 33 -13.59 17.34 7.04
CA SER A 33 -13.46 17.39 5.57
C SER A 33 -13.35 18.82 5.04
N SER A 34 -14.13 19.76 5.57
CA SER A 34 -14.05 21.19 5.19
C SER A 34 -12.74 21.85 5.61
N LEU A 35 -12.19 21.48 6.78
CA LEU A 35 -10.87 21.95 7.21
C LEU A 35 -9.74 21.34 6.38
N TYR A 36 -9.93 20.11 5.90
CA TYR A 36 -8.98 19.43 5.02
C TYR A 36 -8.93 20.07 3.64
N GLU A 37 -10.09 20.39 3.05
CA GLU A 37 -10.15 21.14 1.77
C GLU A 37 -9.56 22.54 1.87
N LYS A 38 -9.81 23.25 3.00
CA LYS A 38 -9.18 24.56 3.23
C LYS A 38 -7.66 24.49 3.32
N LYS A 39 -7.10 23.42 3.90
CA LYS A 39 -5.66 23.23 4.04
C LYS A 39 -4.99 22.86 2.71
N LEU A 40 -5.67 22.13 1.84
CA LEU A 40 -5.23 21.84 0.47
C LEU A 40 -5.17 23.11 -0.39
N ASN A 41 -6.15 24.00 -0.27
CA ASN A 41 -6.19 25.27 -1.03
C ASN A 41 -5.23 26.33 -0.51
N GLN A 42 -4.72 26.24 0.73
CA GLN A 42 -3.72 27.18 1.26
C GLN A 42 -2.28 26.83 0.94
N ASN A 43 -1.97 25.62 0.50
CA ASN A 43 -0.62 25.22 0.08
C ASN A 43 -0.34 25.46 -1.41
N GLY A 44 -1.29 26.07 -2.13
CA GLY A 44 -1.16 26.42 -3.56
C GLY A 44 -0.52 27.78 -3.87
N ASP A 45 -0.32 28.65 -2.87
CA ASP A 45 0.25 29.98 -3.09
C ASP A 45 1.54 30.18 -2.26
N VAL A 46 2.68 29.80 -2.82
CA VAL A 46 3.98 30.34 -2.39
C VAL A 46 4.68 30.99 -3.57
N ASN A 47 4.62 32.29 -3.51
CA ASN A 47 5.24 33.35 -4.29
C ASN A 47 6.61 33.04 -4.89
N ASN A 48 6.71 33.35 -6.19
CA ASN A 48 7.89 33.87 -6.85
C ASN A 48 8.23 35.31 -6.37
N ASN A 49 9.40 35.52 -5.79
CA ASN A 49 10.13 36.73 -6.06
C ASN A 49 11.64 36.61 -5.73
N SER A 50 12.43 36.83 -6.80
CA SER A 50 13.71 37.52 -6.94
C SER A 50 14.94 37.06 -6.14
N SER A 51 16.00 36.64 -6.78
CA SER A 51 17.07 37.53 -7.28
C SER A 51 18.06 36.73 -8.11
N GLN A 52 18.48 37.35 -9.22
CA GLN A 52 19.54 36.90 -10.12
C GLN A 52 20.87 36.80 -9.39
N ASP A 53 21.57 35.69 -9.56
CA ASP A 53 23.01 35.72 -9.72
C ASP A 53 23.45 34.70 -10.75
N ASN A 54 24.23 35.18 -11.72
CA ASN A 54 24.73 34.46 -12.87
C ASN A 54 25.93 33.61 -12.49
N THR A 55 25.82 32.30 -12.64
CA THR A 55 26.96 31.46 -13.06
C THR A 55 26.44 30.38 -13.99
N GLN A 56 26.83 30.47 -15.26
CA GLN A 56 26.64 29.43 -16.26
C GLN A 56 27.38 28.19 -15.83
N ASP A 57 26.61 27.12 -15.59
CA ASP A 57 27.09 25.77 -15.79
C ASP A 57 26.08 25.04 -16.70
N THR A 58 26.54 24.84 -17.95
CA THR A 58 25.77 24.21 -19.00
C THR A 58 25.85 22.70 -18.86
N SER A 59 24.96 22.13 -18.06
CA SER A 59 24.49 20.76 -18.27
C SER A 59 22.99 20.82 -18.54
N LYS A 60 22.62 20.96 -19.80
CA LYS A 60 21.25 20.68 -20.27
C LYS A 60 20.94 19.21 -19.99
N ASN A 61 20.27 18.95 -18.88
CA ASN A 61 19.41 17.79 -18.80
C ASN A 61 18.21 18.09 -19.71
N ASP A 62 18.21 17.53 -20.92
CA ASP A 62 17.04 17.44 -21.76
C ASP A 62 16.05 16.49 -21.04
N GLU A 63 15.33 16.99 -20.05
CA GLU A 63 14.09 16.36 -19.58
C GLU A 63 13.08 16.61 -20.71
N GLU A 64 12.97 15.63 -21.60
CA GLU A 64 11.92 15.60 -22.63
C GLU A 64 10.57 15.72 -21.94
N GLU A 65 9.87 16.81 -22.22
CA GLU A 65 8.53 17.05 -21.70
C GLU A 65 7.61 15.90 -22.16
N ILE A 66 7.14 15.12 -21.21
CA ILE A 66 6.32 13.95 -21.51
C ILE A 66 4.91 14.44 -21.77
N SER A 67 4.37 14.13 -22.95
CA SER A 67 3.02 14.52 -23.34
C SER A 67 2.00 14.12 -22.24
N SER A 68 1.18 15.08 -21.85
CA SER A 68 0.05 14.89 -20.93
C SER A 68 -1.29 14.78 -21.66
N GLU A 69 -1.28 14.77 -23.00
CA GLU A 69 -2.52 14.65 -23.78
C GLU A 69 -3.24 13.34 -23.47
N PRO A 70 -4.55 13.38 -23.19
CA PRO A 70 -5.36 12.19 -22.98
C PRO A 70 -5.28 11.22 -24.17
N LEU A 71 -5.15 9.94 -23.89
CA LEU A 71 -5.11 8.84 -24.87
C LEU A 71 -6.40 8.02 -24.87
N TYR A 72 -7.20 8.18 -23.80
CA TYR A 72 -8.44 7.49 -23.58
C TYR A 72 -9.52 8.49 -23.12
N THR A 73 -10.78 8.06 -23.22
CA THR A 73 -11.90 8.59 -22.47
C THR A 73 -12.28 7.60 -21.37
N LEU A 74 -13.06 7.97 -20.39
CA LEU A 74 -13.53 7.03 -19.36
C LEU A 74 -14.30 5.85 -19.96
N ASP A 75 -15.03 6.08 -21.06
CA ASP A 75 -15.87 5.06 -21.70
C ASP A 75 -15.05 3.98 -22.42
N ASN A 76 -13.84 4.32 -22.89
CA ASN A 76 -12.96 3.38 -23.61
C ASN A 76 -11.71 3.00 -22.83
N TYR A 77 -11.53 3.49 -21.60
CA TYR A 77 -10.44 3.05 -20.74
C TYR A 77 -10.70 1.59 -20.29
N PRO A 78 -9.71 0.70 -20.37
CA PRO A 78 -9.88 -0.67 -19.91
C PRO A 78 -10.36 -0.74 -18.45
N LYS A 79 -11.14 -1.75 -18.12
CA LYS A 79 -11.56 -2.00 -16.74
C LYS A 79 -10.38 -2.47 -15.90
N VAL A 80 -10.00 -1.66 -14.93
CA VAL A 80 -8.84 -1.91 -14.07
C VAL A 80 -9.27 -2.10 -12.64
N ASP A 81 -8.72 -3.12 -11.96
CA ASP A 81 -8.81 -3.23 -10.51
C ASP A 81 -7.41 -3.08 -9.87
N ALA A 82 -7.36 -2.74 -8.60
CA ALA A 82 -6.13 -2.45 -7.89
C ALA A 82 -6.17 -2.88 -6.42
N SER A 83 -5.01 -3.27 -5.88
CA SER A 83 -4.86 -3.45 -4.43
C SER A 83 -4.76 -2.10 -3.72
N LEU A 84 -5.06 -2.06 -2.42
CA LEU A 84 -4.96 -0.82 -1.65
C LEU A 84 -3.61 -0.10 -1.83
N ALA A 85 -2.51 -0.84 -1.83
CA ALA A 85 -1.16 -0.28 -1.97
C ALA A 85 -0.83 0.23 -3.38
N THR A 86 -1.59 -0.19 -4.39
CA THR A 86 -1.37 0.19 -5.80
C THR A 86 -2.43 1.16 -6.33
N GLN A 87 -3.48 1.47 -5.55
CA GLN A 87 -4.49 2.46 -5.94
C GLN A 87 -3.89 3.83 -6.30
N PRO A 88 -2.94 4.41 -5.53
CA PRO A 88 -2.36 5.69 -5.91
C PRO A 88 -1.62 5.65 -7.27
N LEU A 89 -0.92 4.54 -7.57
CA LEU A 89 -0.27 4.31 -8.87
C LEU A 89 -1.30 4.23 -10.00
N THR A 90 -2.34 3.42 -9.79
CA THR A 90 -3.41 3.22 -10.78
C THR A 90 -4.18 4.51 -11.02
N ASN A 91 -4.45 5.30 -9.96
CA ASN A 91 -5.04 6.62 -10.06
C ASN A 91 -4.17 7.62 -10.84
N ALA A 92 -2.85 7.57 -10.65
CA ALA A 92 -1.92 8.42 -11.41
C ALA A 92 -1.93 8.05 -12.90
N PHE A 93 -1.98 6.77 -13.23
CA PHE A 93 -2.09 6.32 -14.63
C PHE A 93 -3.40 6.80 -15.27
N ILE A 94 -4.56 6.56 -14.64
CA ILE A 94 -5.85 6.96 -15.23
C ILE A 94 -5.95 8.48 -15.39
N LYS A 95 -5.50 9.26 -14.40
CA LYS A 95 -5.47 10.72 -14.51
C LYS A 95 -4.60 11.20 -15.67
N ASN A 96 -3.43 10.62 -15.85
CA ASN A 96 -2.53 11.02 -16.94
C ASN A 96 -3.02 10.55 -18.32
N PHE A 97 -3.66 9.37 -18.40
CA PHE A 97 -4.05 8.77 -19.70
C PHE A 97 -5.45 9.17 -20.13
N VAL A 98 -6.34 9.53 -19.21
CA VAL A 98 -7.73 9.94 -19.48
C VAL A 98 -7.94 11.44 -19.26
N GLY A 99 -7.43 11.99 -18.14
CA GLY A 99 -7.53 13.40 -17.78
C GLY A 99 -7.47 13.61 -16.27
N GLU A 100 -6.93 14.76 -15.86
CA GLU A 100 -6.77 15.11 -14.43
C GLU A 100 -8.12 15.25 -13.69
N ASP A 101 -9.20 15.56 -14.41
CA ASP A 101 -10.54 15.75 -13.86
C ASP A 101 -11.26 14.44 -13.52
N VAL A 102 -10.63 13.29 -13.76
CA VAL A 102 -11.20 11.98 -13.41
C VAL A 102 -11.45 11.89 -11.91
N ASP A 103 -12.70 11.65 -11.52
CA ASP A 103 -13.07 11.39 -10.14
C ASP A 103 -12.70 9.96 -9.74
N VAL A 104 -11.46 9.82 -9.27
CA VAL A 104 -10.91 8.51 -8.87
C VAL A 104 -11.62 7.88 -7.67
N SER A 105 -12.42 8.63 -6.92
CA SER A 105 -13.21 8.09 -5.80
C SER A 105 -14.37 7.19 -6.26
N LYS A 106 -14.73 7.26 -7.54
CA LYS A 106 -15.77 6.43 -8.17
C LYS A 106 -15.24 5.15 -8.80
N LEU A 107 -13.91 4.94 -8.77
CA LEU A 107 -13.31 3.72 -9.29
C LEU A 107 -13.54 2.55 -8.32
N ASP A 108 -13.96 1.42 -8.87
CA ASP A 108 -14.35 0.23 -8.10
C ASP A 108 -13.15 -0.69 -7.89
N TYR A 109 -12.27 -0.34 -6.96
CA TYR A 109 -11.13 -1.16 -6.59
C TYR A 109 -11.48 -2.11 -5.44
N THR A 110 -11.12 -3.39 -5.58
CA THR A 110 -11.54 -4.41 -4.63
C THR A 110 -10.45 -4.93 -3.70
N ASN A 111 -9.20 -4.83 -4.00
CA ASN A 111 -8.02 -5.37 -3.33
C ASN A 111 -7.39 -6.57 -4.04
N THR A 112 -6.29 -7.13 -3.47
CA THR A 112 -5.47 -8.15 -4.13
C THR A 112 -6.27 -9.39 -4.50
N HIS A 113 -6.77 -10.12 -3.53
CA HIS A 113 -7.47 -11.39 -3.82
C HIS A 113 -8.76 -11.23 -4.64
N PRO A 114 -9.69 -10.32 -4.30
CA PRO A 114 -10.85 -10.09 -5.14
C PRO A 114 -10.49 -9.61 -6.54
N GLY A 115 -9.44 -8.80 -6.70
CA GLY A 115 -8.95 -8.37 -8.01
C GLY A 115 -8.52 -9.54 -8.88
N TYR A 116 -7.75 -10.49 -8.35
CA TYR A 116 -7.41 -11.73 -9.05
C TYR A 116 -8.65 -12.54 -9.44
N VAL A 117 -9.63 -12.66 -8.53
CA VAL A 117 -10.89 -13.37 -8.82
C VAL A 117 -11.63 -12.70 -9.98
N ARG A 118 -11.72 -11.37 -10.00
CA ARG A 118 -12.36 -10.61 -11.09
C ARG A 118 -11.64 -10.78 -12.42
N LEU A 119 -10.30 -10.73 -12.43
CA LEU A 119 -9.52 -10.96 -13.65
C LEU A 119 -9.71 -12.37 -14.18
N ILE A 120 -9.65 -13.38 -13.32
CA ILE A 120 -9.83 -14.81 -13.70
C ILE A 120 -11.24 -15.08 -14.21
N ASN A 121 -12.25 -14.34 -13.76
CA ASN A 121 -13.64 -14.44 -14.23
C ASN A 121 -13.96 -13.50 -15.40
N ASP A 122 -12.97 -12.80 -15.97
CA ASP A 122 -13.16 -11.85 -17.11
C ASP A 122 -14.09 -10.67 -16.78
N GLU A 123 -14.10 -10.23 -15.51
CA GLU A 123 -14.88 -9.06 -15.06
C GLU A 123 -14.11 -7.74 -15.23
N VAL A 124 -12.77 -7.82 -15.29
CA VAL A 124 -11.84 -6.72 -15.53
C VAL A 124 -10.77 -7.11 -16.53
N ASP A 125 -10.23 -6.14 -17.29
CA ASP A 125 -9.24 -6.38 -18.36
C ASP A 125 -7.82 -6.58 -17.81
N LEU A 126 -7.48 -5.90 -16.70
CA LEU A 126 -6.20 -6.04 -16.03
C LEU A 126 -6.31 -5.62 -14.55
N ILE A 127 -5.33 -6.05 -13.76
CA ILE A 127 -5.21 -5.63 -12.36
C ILE A 127 -3.80 -5.12 -12.06
N VAL A 128 -3.70 -4.16 -11.12
CA VAL A 128 -2.41 -3.66 -10.60
C VAL A 128 -2.30 -4.06 -9.15
N VAL A 129 -1.46 -5.04 -8.85
CA VAL A 129 -1.45 -5.75 -7.57
C VAL A 129 -0.05 -6.25 -7.20
N THR A 130 0.04 -6.96 -6.08
CA THR A 130 1.21 -7.80 -5.70
C THR A 130 1.18 -9.13 -6.44
N GLU A 131 2.25 -9.92 -6.34
CA GLU A 131 2.30 -11.26 -6.92
C GLU A 131 1.11 -12.15 -6.49
N PRO A 132 0.70 -13.11 -7.35
CA PRO A 132 -0.38 -14.03 -7.02
C PRO A 132 0.02 -15.01 -5.92
N SER A 133 -0.92 -15.33 -5.05
CA SER A 133 -0.80 -16.41 -4.07
C SER A 133 -0.95 -17.79 -4.75
N LYS A 134 -0.60 -18.85 -4.02
CA LYS A 134 -0.82 -20.22 -4.50
C LYS A 134 -2.29 -20.52 -4.79
N GLU A 135 -3.19 -19.95 -3.98
CA GLU A 135 -4.65 -20.13 -4.16
C GLU A 135 -5.14 -19.45 -5.45
N GLU A 136 -4.66 -18.25 -5.76
CA GLU A 136 -5.02 -17.52 -6.96
C GLU A 136 -4.47 -18.21 -8.23
N LEU A 137 -3.25 -18.74 -8.17
CA LEU A 137 -2.68 -19.54 -9.26
C LEU A 137 -3.48 -20.85 -9.47
N GLU A 138 -3.90 -21.52 -8.39
CA GLU A 138 -4.71 -22.72 -8.50
C GLU A 138 -6.11 -22.42 -9.05
N LEU A 139 -6.73 -21.29 -8.61
CA LEU A 139 -8.01 -20.84 -9.15
C LEU A 139 -7.91 -20.56 -10.65
N ALA A 140 -6.87 -19.83 -11.09
CA ALA A 140 -6.62 -19.56 -12.50
C ALA A 140 -6.51 -20.85 -13.30
N LYS A 141 -5.71 -21.81 -12.80
CA LYS A 141 -5.57 -23.13 -13.42
C LYS A 141 -6.90 -23.89 -13.52
N GLN A 142 -7.71 -23.89 -12.46
CA GLN A 142 -9.04 -24.55 -12.46
C GLN A 142 -9.99 -23.92 -13.49
N LYS A 143 -9.86 -22.61 -13.72
CA LYS A 143 -10.64 -21.87 -14.73
C LYS A 143 -10.06 -21.94 -16.14
N GLY A 144 -8.88 -22.53 -16.31
CA GLY A 144 -8.19 -22.59 -17.61
C GLY A 144 -7.60 -21.23 -18.05
N VAL A 145 -7.38 -20.31 -17.09
CA VAL A 145 -6.76 -19.01 -17.34
C VAL A 145 -5.27 -19.09 -17.01
N GLU A 146 -4.42 -18.61 -17.91
CA GLU A 146 -3.00 -18.42 -17.67
C GLU A 146 -2.74 -16.93 -17.40
N LEU A 147 -2.20 -16.62 -16.23
CA LEU A 147 -1.89 -15.25 -15.84
C LEU A 147 -0.52 -14.83 -16.36
N GLU A 148 -0.44 -13.66 -16.97
CA GLU A 148 0.82 -12.99 -17.26
C GLU A 148 1.07 -11.91 -16.22
N VAL A 149 2.16 -12.07 -15.43
CA VAL A 149 2.50 -11.20 -14.30
C VAL A 149 3.70 -10.34 -14.70
N ILE A 150 3.47 -9.04 -14.91
CA ILE A 150 4.42 -8.11 -15.52
C ILE A 150 4.82 -7.05 -14.48
N PRO A 151 6.10 -6.93 -14.09
CA PRO A 151 6.55 -5.89 -13.17
C PRO A 151 6.30 -4.49 -13.75
N VAL A 152 5.63 -3.61 -12.99
CA VAL A 152 5.34 -2.22 -13.42
C VAL A 152 6.15 -1.18 -12.65
N VAL A 153 6.43 -1.42 -11.37
CA VAL A 153 7.32 -0.61 -10.53
C VAL A 153 8.10 -1.53 -9.61
N LYS A 154 9.33 -1.14 -9.25
CA LYS A 154 10.09 -1.83 -8.20
C LYS A 154 9.54 -1.47 -6.83
N GLU A 155 9.62 -2.41 -5.91
CA GLU A 155 9.12 -2.26 -4.56
C GLU A 155 10.03 -2.99 -3.56
N GLY A 156 9.98 -2.58 -2.29
CA GLY A 156 10.66 -3.25 -1.20
C GLY A 156 9.67 -3.87 -0.23
N PHE A 157 9.85 -5.15 0.12
CA PHE A 157 9.12 -5.75 1.23
C PHE A 157 9.86 -5.43 2.53
N VAL A 158 9.28 -4.59 3.38
CA VAL A 158 9.97 -3.97 4.50
C VAL A 158 9.41 -4.41 5.85
N PHE A 159 10.29 -4.40 6.85
CA PHE A 159 9.95 -4.61 8.25
C PHE A 159 10.10 -3.31 9.01
N TYR A 160 9.23 -3.11 9.99
CA TYR A 160 9.27 -1.94 10.85
C TYR A 160 8.95 -2.29 12.29
N VAL A 161 9.53 -1.52 13.18
CA VAL A 161 9.35 -1.58 14.62
C VAL A 161 8.99 -0.20 15.16
N ASN A 162 8.58 -0.12 16.41
CA ASN A 162 8.44 1.16 17.09
C ASN A 162 9.77 1.93 17.09
N SER A 163 9.72 3.25 16.90
CA SER A 163 10.92 4.11 16.88
C SER A 163 11.77 3.98 18.15
N ASN A 164 11.16 3.62 19.30
CA ASN A 164 11.83 3.39 20.59
C ASN A 164 12.46 1.99 20.73
N ASN A 165 12.25 1.05 19.78
CA ASN A 165 12.95 -0.22 19.77
C ASN A 165 14.43 0.02 19.47
N LYS A 166 15.36 -0.69 20.15
CA LYS A 166 16.81 -0.48 19.97
C LYS A 166 17.40 -1.16 18.74
N VAL A 167 16.65 -2.10 18.12
CA VAL A 167 17.13 -2.86 16.97
C VAL A 167 16.95 -2.03 15.69
N ASP A 168 18.03 -1.86 14.93
CA ASP A 168 18.05 -1.12 13.67
C ASP A 168 18.26 -2.02 12.45
N TYR A 169 18.84 -3.20 12.66
CA TYR A 169 19.16 -4.16 11.62
C TYR A 169 18.86 -5.58 12.11
N LEU A 170 18.40 -6.41 11.18
CA LEU A 170 18.25 -7.86 11.37
C LEU A 170 18.81 -8.57 10.14
N THR A 171 19.26 -9.82 10.31
CA THR A 171 19.55 -10.67 9.17
C THR A 171 18.29 -11.33 8.64
N LYS A 172 18.34 -11.87 7.42
CA LYS A 172 17.26 -12.70 6.87
C LYS A 172 16.91 -13.86 7.78
N ASP A 173 17.93 -14.54 8.33
CA ASP A 173 17.74 -15.68 9.23
C ASP A 173 17.06 -15.25 10.53
N GLN A 174 17.40 -14.06 11.07
CA GLN A 174 16.74 -13.52 12.26
C GLN A 174 15.27 -13.18 11.98
N ILE A 175 14.95 -12.56 10.83
CA ILE A 175 13.57 -12.32 10.43
C ILE A 175 12.80 -13.65 10.31
N GLN A 176 13.36 -14.63 9.63
CA GLN A 176 12.76 -15.95 9.54
C GLN A 176 12.60 -16.63 10.91
N GLY A 177 13.61 -16.49 11.79
CA GLY A 177 13.57 -17.00 13.16
C GLY A 177 12.45 -16.38 13.99
N ILE A 178 12.26 -15.07 13.89
CA ILE A 178 11.15 -14.36 14.56
C ILE A 178 9.80 -14.87 14.06
N TYR A 179 9.61 -14.93 12.77
CA TYR A 179 8.31 -15.31 12.20
C TYR A 179 8.04 -16.82 12.15
N SER A 180 9.07 -17.67 12.41
CA SER A 180 8.87 -19.09 12.68
C SER A 180 8.67 -19.41 14.16
N GLY A 181 8.88 -18.43 15.06
CA GLY A 181 8.79 -18.61 16.50
C GLY A 181 10.05 -19.21 17.15
N GLU A 182 11.16 -19.31 16.40
CA GLU A 182 12.46 -19.77 16.93
C GLU A 182 13.15 -18.67 17.76
N ILE A 183 12.98 -17.40 17.39
CA ILE A 183 13.45 -16.22 18.10
C ILE A 183 12.23 -15.52 18.70
N THR A 184 12.15 -15.49 20.01
CA THR A 184 10.95 -14.99 20.72
C THR A 184 11.23 -13.77 21.59
N ASN A 185 12.51 -13.40 21.77
CA ASN A 185 12.89 -12.28 22.63
C ASN A 185 13.86 -11.35 21.89
N TRP A 186 13.61 -10.04 21.97
CA TRP A 186 14.47 -9.04 21.34
C TRP A 186 15.93 -9.09 21.76
N LYS A 187 16.25 -9.56 22.99
CA LYS A 187 17.63 -9.71 23.45
C LYS A 187 18.46 -10.69 22.60
N GLU A 188 17.81 -11.66 21.96
CA GLU A 188 18.47 -12.64 21.09
C GLU A 188 19.00 -12.01 19.81
N VAL A 189 18.51 -10.82 19.47
CA VAL A 189 18.91 -10.05 18.29
C VAL A 189 19.46 -8.67 18.63
N GLY A 190 19.96 -8.49 19.87
CA GLY A 190 20.63 -7.26 20.30
C GLY A 190 19.71 -6.16 20.82
N GLY A 191 18.44 -6.46 21.04
CA GLY A 191 17.46 -5.58 21.65
C GLY A 191 17.37 -5.68 23.16
N GLU A 192 16.30 -5.12 23.72
CA GLU A 192 16.00 -5.21 25.17
C GLU A 192 15.40 -6.59 25.52
N ASP A 193 15.43 -6.96 26.82
CA ASP A 193 14.80 -8.20 27.29
C ASP A 193 13.28 -8.07 27.29
N MET A 194 12.68 -8.28 26.12
CA MET A 194 11.24 -8.19 25.87
C MET A 194 10.82 -9.26 24.86
N GLU A 195 9.67 -9.90 25.12
CA GLU A 195 9.05 -10.83 24.17
C GLU A 195 8.70 -10.12 22.86
N ILE A 196 9.00 -10.75 21.72
CA ILE A 196 8.66 -10.22 20.41
C ILE A 196 7.20 -10.50 20.07
N LYS A 197 6.47 -9.50 19.59
CA LYS A 197 5.10 -9.62 19.06
C LYS A 197 5.12 -9.47 17.53
N PRO A 198 5.25 -10.57 16.76
CA PRO A 198 5.22 -10.52 15.31
C PRO A 198 3.78 -10.47 14.82
N PHE A 199 3.41 -9.36 14.17
CA PHE A 199 2.11 -9.22 13.53
C PHE A 199 2.09 -9.92 12.18
N GLN A 200 0.94 -10.51 11.84
CA GLN A 200 0.69 -11.17 10.56
C GLN A 200 -0.61 -10.68 9.94
N ARG A 201 -0.76 -10.96 8.66
CA ARG A 201 -1.94 -10.67 7.86
C ARG A 201 -2.70 -11.96 7.53
N PRO A 202 -4.02 -11.87 7.24
CA PRO A 202 -4.78 -13.02 6.75
C PRO A 202 -4.16 -13.61 5.48
N THR A 203 -4.33 -14.89 5.28
CA THR A 203 -4.02 -15.61 4.04
C THR A 203 -4.63 -14.85 2.85
N ASN A 204 -3.95 -14.80 1.71
CA ASN A 204 -4.36 -14.11 0.48
C ASN A 204 -4.39 -12.56 0.56
N SER A 205 -3.96 -11.95 1.67
CA SER A 205 -3.60 -10.54 1.58
C SER A 205 -2.26 -10.41 0.85
N GLY A 206 -2.11 -9.40 -0.03
CA GLY A 206 -0.89 -9.25 -0.83
C GLY A 206 0.40 -9.19 -0.01
N SER A 207 0.38 -8.56 1.19
CA SER A 207 1.57 -8.55 2.06
C SER A 207 1.80 -9.89 2.77
N GLN A 208 0.78 -10.72 3.00
CA GLN A 208 0.98 -12.08 3.51
C GLN A 208 1.57 -13.00 2.43
N THR A 209 1.11 -12.84 1.19
CA THR A 209 1.71 -13.54 0.04
C THR A 209 3.20 -13.20 -0.08
N GLY A 210 3.56 -11.91 -0.04
CA GLY A 210 4.96 -11.49 -0.05
C GLY A 210 5.75 -12.02 1.14
N MET A 211 5.17 -12.08 2.35
CA MET A 211 5.81 -12.69 3.52
C MET A 211 6.14 -14.17 3.29
N LEU A 212 5.22 -14.91 2.69
CA LEU A 212 5.40 -16.34 2.43
C LEU A 212 6.41 -16.59 1.29
N SER A 213 6.31 -15.84 0.19
CA SER A 213 7.11 -16.08 -1.02
C SER A 213 8.53 -15.52 -0.92
N LEU A 214 8.70 -14.28 -0.45
CA LEU A 214 9.98 -13.58 -0.44
C LEU A 214 10.80 -13.90 0.82
N VAL A 215 10.11 -13.97 1.98
CA VAL A 215 10.77 -14.04 3.28
C VAL A 215 10.86 -15.48 3.79
N MET A 216 9.72 -16.11 4.03
CA MET A 216 9.70 -17.45 4.63
C MET A 216 10.12 -18.56 3.66
N LYS A 217 9.72 -18.45 2.39
CA LYS A 217 10.02 -19.47 1.36
C LYS A 217 9.59 -20.87 1.84
N ASP A 218 10.56 -21.74 2.10
CA ASP A 218 10.32 -23.11 2.58
C ASP A 218 10.23 -23.22 4.10
N LYS A 219 10.56 -22.14 4.84
CA LYS A 219 10.49 -22.14 6.30
C LYS A 219 9.05 -21.94 6.74
N LYS A 220 8.59 -22.79 7.67
CA LYS A 220 7.22 -22.71 8.18
C LYS A 220 7.01 -21.41 8.95
N LEU A 221 6.02 -20.65 8.56
CA LEU A 221 5.51 -19.51 9.33
C LEU A 221 4.78 -20.03 10.57
N MET A 222 5.01 -19.39 11.74
CA MET A 222 4.27 -19.73 12.97
C MET A 222 2.79 -19.35 12.83
N ASP A 223 1.92 -20.09 13.52
CA ASP A 223 0.54 -19.67 13.66
C ASP A 223 0.49 -18.40 14.53
N PRO A 224 -0.10 -17.30 14.06
CA PRO A 224 -0.12 -16.06 14.83
C PRO A 224 -1.01 -16.20 16.07
N LEU A 225 -0.64 -15.52 17.15
CA LEU A 225 -1.60 -15.28 18.21
C LEU A 225 -2.79 -14.50 17.64
N LYS A 226 -4.00 -14.78 18.15
CA LYS A 226 -5.23 -14.21 17.61
C LYS A 226 -5.20 -12.67 17.55
N GLU A 227 -4.63 -12.05 18.56
CA GLU A 227 -4.44 -10.59 18.67
C GLU A 227 -3.39 -10.02 17.72
N ASN A 228 -2.47 -10.87 17.20
CA ASN A 228 -1.43 -10.47 16.27
C ASN A 228 -1.83 -10.72 14.79
N LEU A 229 -3.02 -11.25 14.54
CA LEU A 229 -3.59 -11.40 13.20
C LEU A 229 -4.50 -10.21 12.89
N VAL A 230 -4.10 -9.34 11.98
CA VAL A 230 -4.81 -8.09 11.68
C VAL A 230 -5.21 -7.97 10.22
N SER A 231 -6.37 -7.38 9.98
CA SER A 231 -7.01 -7.37 8.66
C SER A 231 -6.39 -6.37 7.67
N THR A 232 -5.70 -5.32 8.13
CA THR A 232 -5.12 -4.28 7.26
C THR A 232 -3.68 -3.95 7.61
N MET A 233 -2.88 -3.47 6.64
CA MET A 233 -1.53 -2.97 6.89
C MET A 233 -1.54 -1.76 7.84
N ALA A 234 -2.53 -0.88 7.72
CA ALA A 234 -2.70 0.26 8.61
C ALA A 234 -2.84 -0.17 10.07
N GLN A 235 -3.58 -1.24 10.36
CA GLN A 235 -3.69 -1.77 11.72
C GLN A 235 -2.34 -2.21 12.28
N ILE A 236 -1.49 -2.86 11.49
CA ILE A 236 -0.14 -3.23 11.96
C ILE A 236 0.66 -1.97 12.32
N ILE A 237 0.66 -0.96 11.44
CA ILE A 237 1.37 0.29 11.68
C ILE A 237 0.86 0.96 12.97
N ASN A 238 -0.46 1.03 13.16
CA ASN A 238 -1.07 1.59 14.37
C ASN A 238 -0.65 0.85 15.65
N PHE A 239 -0.63 -0.48 15.62
CA PHE A 239 -0.17 -1.28 16.77
C PHE A 239 1.32 -1.07 17.07
N VAL A 240 2.16 -1.12 16.04
CA VAL A 240 3.63 -0.95 16.18
C VAL A 240 3.98 0.47 16.63
N SER A 241 3.27 1.49 16.17
CA SER A 241 3.50 2.89 16.53
C SER A 241 3.02 3.26 17.93
N SER A 242 2.16 2.44 18.55
CA SER A 242 1.56 2.77 19.85
C SER A 242 2.61 2.86 20.97
N TYR A 243 2.47 3.85 21.84
CA TYR A 243 3.40 4.10 22.95
C TYR A 243 3.41 2.95 23.97
N GLU A 244 2.23 2.42 24.31
CA GLU A 244 2.10 1.42 25.39
C GLU A 244 2.43 0.00 24.96
N ASN A 245 2.11 -0.37 23.71
CA ASN A 245 2.17 -1.76 23.25
C ASN A 245 3.01 -1.97 21.99
N GLY A 246 3.60 -0.90 21.43
CA GLY A 246 4.31 -0.98 20.15
C GLY A 246 5.78 -1.37 20.27
N LYS A 247 6.44 -1.08 21.41
CA LYS A 247 7.91 -1.18 21.57
C LYS A 247 8.45 -2.59 21.29
N ASN A 248 7.70 -3.62 21.64
CA ASN A 248 8.09 -5.02 21.45
C ASN A 248 7.52 -5.66 20.16
N SER A 249 6.80 -4.88 19.36
CA SER A 249 6.14 -5.35 18.15
C SER A 249 7.02 -5.22 16.92
N ILE A 250 6.83 -6.15 15.96
CA ILE A 250 7.38 -6.08 14.61
C ILE A 250 6.26 -6.30 13.60
N GLY A 251 6.23 -5.47 12.56
CA GLY A 251 5.30 -5.56 11.45
C GLY A 251 6.03 -5.56 10.11
N TYR A 252 5.28 -5.80 9.04
CA TYR A 252 5.76 -5.76 7.66
C TYR A 252 4.77 -5.10 6.72
N SER A 253 5.28 -4.56 5.64
CA SER A 253 4.51 -3.92 4.58
C SER A 253 5.36 -3.80 3.32
N TYR A 254 4.80 -3.16 2.32
CA TYR A 254 5.56 -2.66 1.18
C TYR A 254 6.10 -1.26 1.48
N TYR A 255 7.27 -0.94 0.93
CA TYR A 255 8.01 0.30 1.22
C TYR A 255 7.17 1.55 0.96
N TYR A 256 6.57 1.65 -0.24
CA TYR A 256 5.72 2.79 -0.59
C TYR A 256 4.56 2.97 0.41
N TYR A 257 3.91 1.87 0.79
CA TYR A 257 2.81 1.93 1.76
C TYR A 257 3.27 2.37 3.14
N ALA A 258 4.36 1.80 3.65
CA ALA A 258 4.88 2.09 4.99
C ALA A 258 5.49 3.51 5.12
N THR A 259 5.83 4.13 4.01
CA THR A 259 6.46 5.47 3.96
C THR A 259 5.49 6.48 3.33
N THR A 260 5.55 6.64 2.02
CA THR A 260 4.87 7.72 1.28
C THR A 260 3.36 7.72 1.49
N MET A 261 2.71 6.57 1.35
CA MET A 261 1.26 6.48 1.46
C MET A 261 0.79 6.71 2.89
N TYR A 262 1.43 6.07 3.87
CA TYR A 262 1.00 6.16 5.27
C TYR A 262 1.36 7.51 5.90
N GLU A 263 2.49 8.09 5.55
CA GLU A 263 2.87 9.46 5.96
C GLU A 263 1.82 10.48 5.47
N GLY A 264 1.25 10.28 4.28
CA GLY A 264 0.15 11.09 3.76
C GLY A 264 -1.17 10.91 4.53
N ILE A 265 -1.38 9.74 5.16
CA ILE A 265 -2.58 9.45 5.97
C ILE A 265 -2.43 10.00 7.38
N ASP A 266 -1.33 9.68 8.07
CA ASP A 266 -1.07 10.07 9.47
C ASP A 266 0.44 10.20 9.72
N LYS A 267 0.93 11.43 9.61
CA LYS A 267 2.34 11.76 9.77
C LYS A 267 2.85 11.53 11.19
N GLU A 268 2.02 11.74 12.21
CA GLU A 268 2.40 11.55 13.61
C GLU A 268 2.61 10.05 13.89
N ILE A 269 1.67 9.21 13.50
CA ILE A 269 1.80 7.76 13.64
C ILE A 269 2.98 7.24 12.83
N ALA A 270 3.17 7.71 11.59
CA ALA A 270 4.30 7.34 10.73
C ALA A 270 5.66 7.66 11.38
N SER A 271 5.77 8.76 12.16
CA SER A 271 7.00 9.13 12.87
C SER A 271 7.34 8.20 14.05
N ASN A 272 6.38 7.43 14.54
CA ASN A 272 6.55 6.50 15.66
C ASN A 272 7.00 5.09 15.23
N ILE A 273 7.22 4.86 13.95
CA ILE A 273 7.81 3.63 13.43
C ILE A 273 9.16 3.93 12.77
N LYS A 274 10.03 2.92 12.72
CA LYS A 274 11.26 2.94 11.94
C LYS A 274 11.43 1.66 11.14
N LEU A 275 11.95 1.80 9.93
CA LEU A 275 12.25 0.66 9.07
C LEU A 275 13.52 -0.05 9.54
N ILE A 276 13.45 -1.39 9.56
CA ILE A 276 14.60 -2.26 9.87
C ILE A 276 15.43 -2.46 8.60
N GLY A 277 16.75 -2.33 8.73
CA GLY A 277 17.69 -2.76 7.69
C GLY A 277 17.86 -4.28 7.70
N ILE A 278 17.99 -4.87 6.53
CA ILE A 278 18.17 -6.31 6.37
C ILE A 278 19.58 -6.60 5.83
N ASP A 279 20.32 -7.50 6.47
CA ASP A 279 21.71 -7.83 6.13
C ASP A 279 22.58 -6.57 5.95
N GLY A 280 22.40 -5.58 6.83
CA GLY A 280 23.15 -4.33 6.83
C GLY A 280 22.65 -3.26 5.83
N VAL A 281 21.60 -3.53 5.05
CA VAL A 281 21.06 -2.59 4.05
C VAL A 281 19.72 -2.03 4.50
N LYS A 282 19.62 -0.71 4.65
CA LYS A 282 18.35 0.00 4.90
C LYS A 282 17.52 0.08 3.62
N PRO A 283 16.19 -0.16 3.69
CA PRO A 283 15.30 0.07 2.56
C PRO A 283 15.15 1.58 2.28
N ASN A 284 15.35 1.95 1.04
CA ASN A 284 15.06 3.27 0.50
C ASN A 284 14.94 3.17 -1.04
N ALA A 285 14.46 4.25 -1.69
CA ALA A 285 14.28 4.24 -3.14
C ALA A 285 15.53 3.83 -3.91
N LYS A 286 16.74 4.27 -3.49
CA LYS A 286 18.00 3.94 -4.16
C LYS A 286 18.37 2.45 -3.99
N THR A 287 18.25 1.89 -2.78
CA THR A 287 18.60 0.48 -2.51
C THR A 287 17.59 -0.49 -3.11
N ILE A 288 16.33 -0.06 -3.27
CA ILE A 288 15.30 -0.79 -4.01
C ILE A 288 15.56 -0.70 -5.52
N GLN A 289 15.85 0.52 -6.04
CA GLN A 289 16.13 0.74 -7.45
C GLN A 289 17.28 -0.13 -7.95
N ASN A 290 18.39 -0.18 -7.25
CA ASN A 290 19.60 -0.92 -7.64
C ASN A 290 19.60 -2.39 -7.20
N GLY A 291 18.54 -2.85 -6.48
CA GLY A 291 18.40 -4.23 -6.02
C GLY A 291 19.33 -4.61 -4.87
N SER A 292 20.00 -3.65 -4.20
CA SER A 292 20.86 -3.96 -3.05
C SER A 292 20.06 -4.27 -1.77
N TYR A 293 18.82 -3.79 -1.66
CA TYR A 293 17.94 -4.20 -0.56
C TYR A 293 17.48 -5.65 -0.74
N PRO A 294 17.71 -6.54 0.24
CA PRO A 294 17.57 -8.00 0.05
C PRO A 294 16.16 -8.49 -0.29
N TYR A 295 15.12 -7.77 0.11
CA TYR A 295 13.72 -8.09 -0.19
C TYR A 295 13.14 -7.12 -1.22
N THR A 296 13.91 -6.81 -2.27
CA THR A 296 13.42 -6.08 -3.44
C THR A 296 12.47 -6.97 -4.23
N THR A 297 11.32 -6.43 -4.60
CA THR A 297 10.24 -7.04 -5.37
C THR A 297 9.64 -6.02 -6.35
N ALA A 298 8.39 -6.22 -6.75
CA ALA A 298 7.65 -5.30 -7.63
C ALA A 298 6.17 -5.22 -7.24
N TYR A 299 5.47 -4.19 -7.72
CA TYR A 299 4.06 -4.31 -8.06
C TYR A 299 3.93 -4.70 -9.51
N TYR A 300 2.85 -5.37 -9.82
CA TYR A 300 2.66 -6.04 -11.10
C TYR A 300 1.37 -5.59 -11.77
N ILE A 301 1.43 -5.44 -13.08
CA ILE A 301 0.26 -5.56 -13.94
C ILE A 301 0.03 -7.06 -14.15
N VAL A 302 -1.19 -7.53 -14.00
CA VAL A 302 -1.57 -8.90 -14.33
C VAL A 302 -2.69 -8.88 -15.35
N ILE A 303 -2.53 -9.65 -16.40
CA ILE A 303 -3.48 -9.80 -17.51
C ILE A 303 -3.68 -11.29 -17.82
N ASN A 304 -4.70 -11.61 -18.59
CA ASN A 304 -4.82 -12.93 -19.19
C ASN A 304 -3.75 -13.08 -20.27
N LYS A 305 -2.92 -14.10 -20.19
CA LYS A 305 -1.86 -14.35 -21.16
C LYS A 305 -2.40 -14.63 -22.57
N ALA A 306 -3.64 -15.12 -22.68
CA ALA A 306 -4.32 -15.35 -23.95
C ALA A 306 -4.74 -14.07 -24.66
N ASP A 307 -4.68 -12.90 -24.00
CA ASP A 307 -4.97 -11.62 -24.63
C ASP A 307 -3.99 -11.36 -25.78
N ASP A 308 -4.50 -11.01 -26.95
CA ASP A 308 -3.67 -10.66 -28.09
C ASP A 308 -3.00 -9.28 -27.95
N GLU A 309 -2.01 -8.97 -28.79
CA GLU A 309 -1.25 -7.71 -28.73
C GLU A 309 -2.12 -6.46 -28.93
N ASN A 310 -3.29 -6.59 -29.54
CA ASN A 310 -4.22 -5.50 -29.79
C ASN A 310 -5.32 -5.38 -28.75
N SER A 311 -5.39 -6.29 -27.77
CA SER A 311 -6.36 -6.24 -26.69
C SER A 311 -6.24 -4.95 -25.88
N PRO A 312 -7.33 -4.45 -25.28
CA PRO A 312 -7.32 -3.29 -24.39
C PRO A 312 -6.33 -3.46 -23.22
N SER A 313 -6.32 -4.64 -22.59
CA SER A 313 -5.42 -4.99 -21.48
C SER A 313 -3.95 -4.87 -21.86
N ARG A 314 -3.55 -5.45 -23.01
CA ARG A 314 -2.16 -5.46 -23.49
C ARG A 314 -1.70 -4.05 -23.88
N LYS A 315 -2.55 -3.28 -24.58
CA LYS A 315 -2.24 -1.89 -24.94
C LYS A 315 -2.02 -1.02 -23.70
N LEU A 316 -2.89 -1.15 -22.69
CA LEU A 316 -2.74 -0.38 -21.46
C LEU A 316 -1.51 -0.83 -20.67
N ALA A 317 -1.24 -2.12 -20.55
CA ALA A 317 -0.03 -2.64 -19.91
C ALA A 317 1.24 -2.08 -20.58
N ASN A 318 1.32 -2.11 -21.92
CA ASN A 318 2.43 -1.54 -22.67
C ASN A 318 2.58 -0.02 -22.46
N LEU A 319 1.46 0.71 -22.36
CA LEU A 319 1.49 2.15 -22.08
C LEU A 319 2.01 2.44 -20.67
N MET A 320 1.59 1.68 -19.65
CA MET A 320 2.12 1.80 -18.27
C MET A 320 3.64 1.51 -18.21
N LEU A 321 4.14 0.63 -19.06
CA LEU A 321 5.57 0.28 -19.16
C LEU A 321 6.37 1.19 -20.09
N SER A 322 5.72 2.07 -20.83
CA SER A 322 6.36 3.05 -21.71
C SER A 322 7.13 4.11 -20.91
N LYS A 323 7.97 4.91 -21.57
CA LYS A 323 8.66 6.05 -20.98
C LYS A 323 7.68 6.99 -20.24
N ARG A 324 6.51 7.27 -20.88
CA ARG A 324 5.43 8.08 -20.27
C ARG A 324 4.88 7.44 -19.02
N GLY A 325 4.51 6.17 -19.06
CA GLY A 325 3.96 5.47 -17.90
C GLY A 325 4.96 5.39 -16.75
N GLN A 326 6.23 5.10 -17.03
CA GLN A 326 7.26 5.04 -15.98
C GLN A 326 7.56 6.41 -15.34
N GLN A 327 7.43 7.50 -16.10
CA GLN A 327 7.52 8.84 -15.54
C GLN A 327 6.31 9.17 -14.66
N VAL A 328 5.11 8.77 -15.07
CA VAL A 328 3.90 8.88 -14.23
C VAL A 328 4.10 8.15 -12.91
N ALA A 329 4.60 6.91 -12.95
CA ALA A 329 4.89 6.13 -11.75
C ALA A 329 5.93 6.82 -10.85
N LYS A 330 7.01 7.37 -11.43
CA LYS A 330 8.03 8.13 -10.70
C LYS A 330 7.43 9.38 -10.02
N ASN A 331 6.62 10.14 -10.74
CA ASN A 331 5.97 11.35 -10.21
C ASN A 331 4.99 11.02 -9.08
N ALA A 332 4.37 9.84 -9.11
CA ALA A 332 3.52 9.33 -8.05
C ALA A 332 4.32 8.75 -6.84
N GLY A 333 5.66 8.84 -6.87
CA GLY A 333 6.53 8.43 -5.76
C GLY A 333 6.95 6.96 -5.78
N TYR A 334 6.63 6.22 -6.84
CA TYR A 334 7.06 4.83 -7.01
C TYR A 334 8.44 4.74 -7.68
N VAL A 335 9.09 3.59 -7.53
CA VAL A 335 10.40 3.31 -8.13
C VAL A 335 10.20 2.64 -9.51
N PRO A 336 10.51 3.30 -10.63
CA PRO A 336 10.34 2.74 -11.96
C PRO A 336 11.13 1.44 -12.17
N VAL A 337 10.67 0.56 -13.07
CA VAL A 337 11.41 -0.67 -13.43
C VAL A 337 12.55 -0.41 -14.41
N LYS A 338 12.48 0.70 -15.15
CA LYS A 338 13.47 1.11 -16.18
C LYS A 338 14.12 2.43 -15.79
#